data_ecaed5d0bb9d66b3d429c864fad95e76
#
_entry.id   ecaed5d0bb9d66b3d429c864fad95e76
#
_cell.length_a   1.000
_cell.length_b   1.000
_cell.length_c   1.000
_cell.angle_alpha   90.00
_cell.angle_beta   90.00
_cell.angle_gamma   90.00
#
_symmetry.space_group_name_H-M   'P 1'
#
loop_
_entity.id
_entity.type
_entity.pdbx_description
1 polymer ?
#
loop_
_entity_poly.entity_id
_entity_poly.type
_entity_poly.pdbx_seq_one_letter_code
_entity_poly.pdbx_strand_id
1 'polypeptide(L)'
;MPRFISSDGLSLFYSDTGHGRPLLCLSGLTRNLDDFDFVSPHLSMFRLIKLDYRGRGRSDWAADYKTYMVPREAADALELLDHLKIDKTAILGTSRGGIIAMYLAHIAKDRLRAVALNDIGPELQPNGLNDI
;
A
#
# COMPACT_ATOMS: atom_id res chain seq x y z
N MET A 1 -2.09 -3.88 -18.81
CA MET A 1 -1.90 -3.11 -17.57
C MET A 1 -2.57 -3.85 -16.43
N PRO A 2 -1.85 -4.18 -15.38
CA PRO A 2 -2.45 -4.99 -14.31
C PRO A 2 -3.47 -4.19 -13.51
N ARG A 3 -4.63 -4.78 -13.38
CA ARG A 3 -5.72 -4.21 -12.60
C ARG A 3 -6.49 -5.31 -11.90
N PHE A 4 -7.14 -4.96 -10.82
CA PHE A 4 -8.08 -5.87 -10.17
C PHE A 4 -9.33 -5.06 -9.78
N ILE A 5 -10.42 -5.78 -9.55
CA ILE A 5 -11.69 -5.16 -9.18
C ILE A 5 -11.87 -5.29 -7.69
N SER A 6 -12.02 -4.17 -7.00
CA SER A 6 -12.29 -4.19 -5.56
C SER A 6 -13.69 -4.73 -5.28
N SER A 7 -13.95 -5.09 -4.04
CA SER A 7 -15.25 -5.65 -3.66
C SER A 7 -16.40 -4.67 -3.87
N ASP A 8 -16.11 -3.37 -3.93
CA ASP A 8 -17.12 -2.36 -4.22
C ASP A 8 -17.12 -1.92 -5.69
N GLY A 9 -16.44 -2.65 -6.57
CA GLY A 9 -16.58 -2.49 -8.02
C GLY A 9 -15.60 -1.59 -8.71
N LEU A 10 -14.59 -1.05 -8.01
CA LEU A 10 -13.62 -0.17 -8.65
C LEU A 10 -12.48 -0.97 -9.29
N SER A 11 -12.04 -0.53 -10.46
CA SER A 11 -10.85 -1.05 -11.11
C SER A 11 -9.63 -0.33 -10.58
N LEU A 12 -8.78 -1.04 -9.88
CA LEU A 12 -7.59 -0.46 -9.25
C LEU A 12 -6.34 -0.94 -9.96
N PHE A 13 -5.41 -0.01 -10.20
CA PHE A 13 -4.17 -0.32 -10.89
C PHE A 13 -3.08 -0.72 -9.90
N TYR A 14 -2.31 -1.73 -10.26
CA TYR A 14 -1.15 -2.14 -9.46
C TYR A 14 -0.01 -2.55 -10.37
N SER A 15 1.17 -2.68 -9.80
CA SER A 15 2.29 -3.33 -10.47
C SER A 15 2.81 -4.45 -9.60
N ASP A 16 3.36 -5.48 -10.24
CA ASP A 16 3.86 -6.67 -9.58
C ASP A 16 5.11 -7.10 -10.35
N THR A 17 6.28 -6.85 -9.78
CA THR A 17 7.53 -7.08 -10.47
C THR A 17 8.53 -7.80 -9.57
N GLY A 18 9.41 -8.57 -10.19
CA GLY A 18 10.47 -9.25 -9.47
C GLY A 18 10.07 -10.61 -8.95
N HIS A 19 11.00 -11.21 -8.22
CA HIS A 19 10.85 -12.52 -7.63
C HIS A 19 11.28 -12.46 -6.17
N GLY A 20 10.88 -13.47 -5.41
CA GLY A 20 11.25 -13.55 -4.01
C GLY A 20 10.08 -13.28 -3.12
N ARG A 21 10.35 -12.82 -1.90
CA ARG A 21 9.28 -12.57 -0.93
C ARG A 21 8.51 -11.32 -1.31
N PRO A 22 7.18 -11.34 -1.16
CA PRO A 22 6.38 -10.16 -1.48
C PRO A 22 6.69 -8.98 -0.56
N LEU A 23 6.75 -7.81 -1.15
CA LEU A 23 6.85 -6.54 -0.44
C LEU A 23 5.80 -5.60 -1.02
N LEU A 24 4.79 -5.29 -0.23
CA LEU A 24 3.74 -4.36 -0.61
C LEU A 24 4.17 -2.94 -0.29
N CYS A 25 4.24 -2.10 -1.30
CA CYS A 25 4.69 -0.71 -1.16
C CYS A 25 3.49 0.22 -1.20
N LEU A 26 3.27 0.95 -0.12
CA LEU A 26 2.15 1.87 0.05
C LEU A 26 2.66 3.30 0.14
N SER A 27 2.25 4.14 -0.81
CA SER A 27 2.73 5.50 -0.94
C SER A 27 1.94 6.50 -0.09
N GLY A 28 2.32 7.78 -0.18
CA GLY A 28 1.64 8.86 0.51
C GLY A 28 0.31 9.24 -0.14
N LEU A 29 -0.37 10.19 0.50
CA LEU A 29 -1.76 10.52 0.18
C LEU A 29 -1.97 10.97 -1.27
N THR A 30 -1.13 11.87 -1.76
CA THR A 30 -1.28 12.44 -3.11
C THR A 30 -0.36 11.80 -4.11
N ARG A 31 0.27 10.70 -3.73
CA ARG A 31 1.27 10.03 -4.54
C ARG A 31 0.72 8.75 -5.13
N ASN A 32 1.50 8.15 -6.02
CA ASN A 32 1.10 6.90 -6.66
C ASN A 32 2.24 5.90 -6.60
N LEU A 33 2.06 4.75 -7.24
CA LEU A 33 3.03 3.66 -7.17
C LEU A 33 4.40 4.04 -7.74
N ASP A 34 4.47 5.04 -8.60
CA ASP A 34 5.73 5.45 -9.20
C ASP A 34 6.69 6.10 -8.20
N ASP A 35 6.20 6.47 -7.01
CA ASP A 35 7.04 7.01 -5.95
C ASP A 35 8.15 6.05 -5.53
N PHE A 36 7.98 4.77 -5.77
CA PHE A 36 8.95 3.77 -5.37
C PHE A 36 9.97 3.43 -6.46
N ASP A 37 9.87 4.08 -7.62
CA ASP A 37 10.74 3.73 -8.75
C ASP A 37 12.21 3.90 -8.43
N PHE A 38 12.56 4.95 -7.68
CA PHE A 38 13.97 5.21 -7.39
C PHE A 38 14.56 4.22 -6.37
N VAL A 39 13.72 3.59 -5.53
CA VAL A 39 14.23 2.61 -4.57
C VAL A 39 14.09 1.18 -5.08
N SER A 40 13.27 0.95 -6.10
CA SER A 40 13.02 -0.38 -6.61
C SER A 40 14.30 -1.13 -6.99
N PRO A 41 15.30 -0.49 -7.64
CA PRO A 41 16.53 -1.22 -7.96
C PRO A 41 17.28 -1.72 -6.74
N HIS A 42 17.08 -1.11 -5.58
CA HIS A 42 17.74 -1.50 -4.34
C HIS A 42 17.00 -2.61 -3.61
N LEU A 43 15.83 -3.00 -4.12
CA LEU A 43 14.97 -4.01 -3.50
C LEU A 43 14.80 -5.22 -4.41
N SER A 44 15.83 -5.53 -5.20
CA SER A 44 15.74 -6.56 -6.23
C SER A 44 15.52 -7.97 -5.67
N MET A 45 15.79 -8.18 -4.37
CA MET A 45 15.54 -9.46 -3.74
C MET A 45 14.08 -9.70 -3.40
N PHE A 46 13.23 -8.72 -3.62
CA PHE A 46 11.80 -8.82 -3.31
C PHE A 46 10.96 -8.84 -4.58
N ARG A 47 9.78 -9.43 -4.44
CA ARG A 47 8.69 -9.25 -5.39
C ARG A 47 7.96 -7.99 -4.97
N LEU A 48 8.07 -6.94 -5.78
CA LEU A 48 7.53 -5.63 -5.43
C LEU A 48 6.11 -5.48 -5.93
N ILE A 49 5.20 -5.22 -5.03
CA ILE A 49 3.78 -5.01 -5.33
C ILE A 49 3.45 -3.58 -4.94
N LYS A 50 3.00 -2.81 -5.91
CA LYS A 50 2.73 -1.38 -5.73
C LYS A 50 1.31 -1.12 -6.17
N LEU A 51 0.55 -0.38 -5.37
CA LEU A 51 -0.86 -0.11 -5.61
C LEU A 51 -1.07 1.39 -5.77
N ASP A 52 -1.79 1.78 -6.82
CA ASP A 52 -2.36 3.13 -6.90
C ASP A 52 -3.68 3.11 -6.15
N TYR A 53 -3.79 3.97 -5.15
CA TYR A 53 -5.02 4.05 -4.36
C TYR A 53 -6.19 4.49 -5.24
N ARG A 54 -7.39 4.17 -4.77
CA ARG A 54 -8.60 4.65 -5.45
C ARG A 54 -8.56 6.15 -5.59
N GLY A 55 -8.95 6.65 -6.77
CA GLY A 55 -8.94 8.06 -7.07
C GLY A 55 -7.59 8.67 -7.33
N ARG A 56 -6.54 7.84 -7.43
CA ARG A 56 -5.18 8.34 -7.65
C ARG A 56 -4.48 7.51 -8.71
N GLY A 57 -3.48 8.13 -9.33
CA GLY A 57 -2.71 7.45 -10.35
C GLY A 57 -3.60 6.91 -11.47
N ARG A 58 -3.47 5.64 -11.73
CA ARG A 58 -4.19 4.95 -12.80
C ARG A 58 -5.43 4.21 -12.33
N SER A 59 -5.72 4.29 -11.02
CA SER A 59 -6.91 3.63 -10.46
C SER A 59 -8.16 4.47 -10.66
N ASP A 60 -9.33 3.80 -10.65
CA ASP A 60 -10.61 4.47 -10.80
C ASP A 60 -10.93 5.40 -9.64
N TRP A 61 -11.76 6.37 -9.90
CA TRP A 61 -12.31 7.25 -8.88
C TRP A 61 -13.60 6.65 -8.34
N ALA A 62 -13.75 6.70 -7.02
CA ALA A 62 -14.99 6.25 -6.39
C ALA A 62 -16.05 7.33 -6.48
N ALA A 63 -17.30 6.91 -6.75
CA ALA A 63 -18.42 7.83 -6.73
C ALA A 63 -18.72 8.31 -5.30
N ASP A 64 -18.52 7.45 -4.31
CA ASP A 64 -18.74 7.78 -2.91
C ASP A 64 -17.44 8.27 -2.28
N TYR A 65 -17.35 9.58 -2.06
CA TYR A 65 -16.14 10.18 -1.48
C TYR A 65 -15.84 9.65 -0.07
N LYS A 66 -16.82 9.10 0.62
CA LYS A 66 -16.63 8.55 1.96
C LYS A 66 -15.74 7.33 1.97
N THR A 67 -15.51 6.71 0.81
CA THR A 67 -14.62 5.55 0.73
C THR A 67 -13.14 5.93 0.67
N TYR A 68 -12.83 7.22 0.55
CA TYR A 68 -11.44 7.68 0.55
C TYR A 68 -10.94 7.79 2.00
N MET A 69 -10.80 6.65 2.66
CA MET A 69 -10.40 6.61 4.05
C MET A 69 -9.54 5.37 4.31
N VAL A 70 -8.79 5.42 5.38
CA VAL A 70 -7.81 4.38 5.70
C VAL A 70 -8.44 2.98 5.76
N PRO A 71 -9.56 2.75 6.44
CA PRO A 71 -10.12 1.40 6.48
C PRO A 71 -10.45 0.85 5.10
N ARG A 72 -11.00 1.66 4.20
CA ARG A 72 -11.32 1.17 2.86
C ARG A 72 -10.06 0.96 2.02
N GLU A 73 -9.11 1.86 2.14
CA GLU A 73 -7.85 1.73 1.41
C GLU A 73 -7.05 0.52 1.90
N ALA A 74 -7.11 0.24 3.20
CA ALA A 74 -6.51 -0.97 3.74
C ALA A 74 -7.21 -2.22 3.20
N ALA A 75 -8.53 -2.19 3.09
CA ALA A 75 -9.27 -3.29 2.49
C ALA A 75 -8.87 -3.50 1.03
N ASP A 76 -8.67 -2.41 0.26
CA ASP A 76 -8.20 -2.52 -1.12
C ASP A 76 -6.86 -3.23 -1.18
N ALA A 77 -5.95 -2.92 -0.26
CA ALA A 77 -4.64 -3.57 -0.21
C ALA A 77 -4.77 -5.06 0.09
N LEU A 78 -5.62 -5.43 1.04
CA LEU A 78 -5.85 -6.84 1.34
C LEU A 78 -6.49 -7.58 0.16
N GLU A 79 -7.42 -6.91 -0.54
CA GLU A 79 -8.06 -7.49 -1.71
C GLU A 79 -7.06 -7.70 -2.85
N LEU A 80 -6.09 -6.78 -2.98
CA LEU A 80 -5.02 -6.98 -3.94
C LEU A 80 -4.19 -8.21 -3.60
N LEU A 81 -3.83 -8.39 -2.34
CA LEU A 81 -3.09 -9.58 -1.91
C LEU A 81 -3.89 -10.85 -2.21
N ASP A 82 -5.19 -10.82 -1.95
CA ASP A 82 -6.05 -11.97 -2.26
C ASP A 82 -6.11 -12.22 -3.75
N HIS A 83 -6.20 -11.17 -4.55
CA HIS A 83 -6.21 -11.28 -6.01
C HIS A 83 -4.93 -11.94 -6.52
N LEU A 84 -3.81 -11.60 -5.92
CA LEU A 84 -2.50 -12.16 -6.29
C LEU A 84 -2.21 -13.49 -5.60
N LYS A 85 -3.12 -13.96 -4.75
CA LYS A 85 -2.98 -15.21 -3.99
C LYS A 85 -1.76 -15.18 -3.07
N ILE A 86 -1.52 -14.03 -2.47
CA ILE A 86 -0.43 -13.83 -1.52
C ILE A 86 -1.02 -13.92 -0.12
N ASP A 87 -0.56 -14.92 0.65
CA ASP A 87 -1.03 -15.12 2.01
C ASP A 87 -0.42 -14.10 2.96
N LYS A 88 0.89 -13.94 2.90
CA LYS A 88 1.61 -13.02 3.79
C LYS A 88 2.59 -12.16 3.02
N THR A 89 2.77 -10.91 3.47
CA THR A 89 3.69 -9.98 2.84
C THR A 89 4.37 -9.12 3.89
N ALA A 90 5.55 -8.60 3.53
CA ALA A 90 6.09 -7.45 4.24
C ALA A 90 5.47 -6.19 3.63
N ILE A 91 5.45 -5.11 4.39
CA ILE A 91 4.92 -3.82 3.91
C ILE A 91 5.96 -2.74 4.12
N LEU A 92 6.14 -1.92 3.09
CA LEU A 92 6.88 -0.66 3.18
C LEU A 92 5.88 0.47 3.02
N GLY A 93 5.64 1.23 4.08
CA GLY A 93 4.66 2.31 4.08
C GLY A 93 5.32 3.67 4.24
N THR A 94 4.89 4.64 3.47
CA THR A 94 5.41 6.01 3.48
C THR A 94 4.26 6.96 3.72
N SER A 95 4.34 7.80 4.75
CA SER A 95 3.32 8.80 5.07
C SER A 95 1.96 8.13 5.27
N ARG A 96 0.94 8.44 4.45
CA ARG A 96 -0.36 7.79 4.54
C ARG A 96 -0.24 6.28 4.40
N GLY A 97 0.67 5.81 3.55
CA GLY A 97 0.94 4.38 3.43
C GLY A 97 1.42 3.77 4.73
N GLY A 98 2.17 4.52 5.53
CA GLY A 98 2.56 4.10 6.86
C GLY A 98 1.35 3.95 7.79
N ILE A 99 0.39 4.87 7.71
CA ILE A 99 -0.83 4.79 8.50
C ILE A 99 -1.64 3.56 8.10
N ILE A 100 -1.77 3.31 6.80
CA ILE A 100 -2.47 2.13 6.30
C ILE A 100 -1.77 0.86 6.79
N ALA A 101 -0.43 0.83 6.74
CA ALA A 101 0.34 -0.32 7.21
C ALA A 101 0.10 -0.60 8.68
N MET A 102 0.04 0.45 9.50
CA MET A 102 -0.23 0.30 10.92
C MET A 102 -1.65 -0.18 11.19
N TYR A 103 -2.61 0.33 10.41
CA TYR A 103 -3.98 -0.15 10.50
C TYR A 103 -4.06 -1.64 10.15
N LEU A 104 -3.36 -2.05 9.10
CA LEU A 104 -3.30 -3.46 8.71
C LEU A 104 -2.64 -4.31 9.80
N ALA A 105 -1.61 -3.79 10.44
CA ALA A 105 -0.97 -4.51 11.54
C ALA A 105 -1.93 -4.72 12.71
N HIS A 106 -2.91 -3.86 12.84
CA HIS A 106 -3.93 -3.98 13.88
C HIS A 106 -5.03 -4.99 13.50
N ILE A 107 -5.53 -4.91 12.28
CA ILE A 107 -6.70 -5.72 11.89
C ILE A 107 -6.35 -7.02 11.19
N ALA A 108 -5.17 -7.14 10.63
CA ALA A 108 -4.81 -8.26 9.78
C ALA A 108 -3.34 -8.68 9.97
N LYS A 109 -2.87 -8.68 11.21
CA LYS A 109 -1.46 -8.98 11.47
C LYS A 109 -1.04 -10.36 10.96
N ASP A 110 -1.98 -11.29 10.84
CA ASP A 110 -1.70 -12.61 10.31
C ASP A 110 -1.25 -12.60 8.85
N ARG A 111 -1.53 -11.52 8.14
CA ARG A 111 -1.15 -11.36 6.76
C ARG A 111 0.21 -10.67 6.60
N LEU A 112 0.83 -10.24 7.70
CA LEU A 112 2.06 -9.45 7.67
C LEU A 112 3.23 -10.23 8.24
N ARG A 113 4.36 -10.21 7.50
CA ARG A 113 5.63 -10.74 7.99
C ARG A 113 6.43 -9.67 8.70
N ALA A 114 6.37 -8.44 8.19
CA ALA A 114 7.11 -7.32 8.73
C ALA A 114 6.52 -6.03 8.20
N VAL A 115 6.72 -4.94 8.93
CA VAL A 115 6.29 -3.60 8.51
C VAL A 115 7.50 -2.67 8.65
N ALA A 116 7.84 -2.00 7.55
CA ALA A 116 8.84 -0.95 7.55
C ALA A 116 8.15 0.37 7.26
N LEU A 117 8.40 1.36 8.11
CA LEU A 117 7.84 2.69 7.93
C LEU A 117 8.97 3.61 7.48
N ASN A 118 8.81 4.17 6.29
CA ASN A 118 9.76 5.11 5.78
C ASN A 118 9.51 6.48 6.42
N ASP A 119 10.50 7.36 6.32
CA ASP A 119 10.39 8.70 6.86
C ASP A 119 9.16 9.40 6.31
N ILE A 120 8.37 9.91 7.21
CA ILE A 120 7.10 10.52 6.87
C ILE A 120 7.17 12.04 6.93
N GLY A 121 8.38 12.58 7.05
CA GLY A 121 8.60 14.00 6.95
C GLY A 121 8.92 14.63 8.29
N PRO A 122 9.64 15.76 8.25
CA PRO A 122 10.12 16.41 9.47
C PRO A 122 9.01 16.84 10.41
N GLU A 123 7.90 17.25 9.87
CA GLU A 123 6.77 17.74 10.67
C GLU A 123 6.14 16.67 11.53
N LEU A 124 6.35 15.42 11.21
CA LEU A 124 5.77 14.32 11.96
C LEU A 124 6.72 13.72 12.98
N GLN A 125 8.00 14.02 12.87
CA GLN A 125 8.99 13.34 13.67
C GLN A 125 8.81 13.45 15.16
N PRO A 126 8.72 14.65 15.73
CA PRO A 126 8.67 14.69 17.19
C PRO A 126 7.35 14.16 17.74
N ASN A 127 6.28 14.38 17.02
CA ASN A 127 4.96 14.06 17.55
C ASN A 127 4.36 12.81 16.94
N GLY A 128 4.38 12.73 15.62
CA GLY A 128 3.75 11.62 14.94
C GLY A 128 4.41 10.30 15.25
N LEU A 129 5.73 10.25 15.21
CA LEU A 129 6.46 9.01 15.47
C LEU A 129 6.39 8.63 16.93
N ASN A 130 6.45 9.60 17.81
CA ASN A 130 6.42 9.31 19.24
C ASN A 130 5.05 8.85 19.70
N ASP A 131 4.02 9.26 19.01
CA ASP A 131 2.66 8.86 19.34
C ASP A 131 2.32 7.48 18.79
N ILE A 132 3.13 7.01 17.91
CA ILE A 132 2.98 5.71 17.34
C ILE A 132 3.71 4.67 18.21
#